data_8680d51ef278af092f61c71f4b748950
#
_entry.id   8680d51ef278af092f61c71f4b748950
#
_cell.length_a   1.000
_cell.length_b   1.000
_cell.length_c   1.000
_cell.angle_alpha   90.00
_cell.angle_beta   90.00
_cell.angle_gamma   90.00
#
_symmetry.space_group_name_H-M   'P 1'
#
loop_
_entity.id
_entity.type
_entity.pdbx_description
1 polymer ?
#
loop_
_entity_poly.entity_id
_entity_poly.type
_entity_poly.pdbx_seq_one_letter_code
_entity_poly.pdbx_strand_id
1 'polypeptide(L)'
;EVIIMLNSMAGMCDSRLSQAFNHFRHQIGFKGCHVKELAVMAQQDPRFTQHAPKVYGIIEDAEREAYVIVEEHLENVELLDSADDTREWSKQHIEAAIKGIAQVHSIWYGREQELLQQPWMIDYPTAKGMEEKLRLWELLGVHSREEFPEWFSEEDLEAFRVIVHDIKNWWSAIESMPRTLIHNDFNPRNITFRRDANDELRLCAYDWELATLHLPQHDLAELLGFTLFDPIQKPEVDYYLNLHRQELEKHSGQ
;
A
#
# COMPACT_ATOMS: atom_id res chain seq x y z
N GLU A 1 19.09 -5.86 0.67
CA GLU A 1 19.35 -5.70 2.13
C GLU A 1 18.15 -6.10 2.98
N VAL A 2 16.94 -5.66 2.68
CA VAL A 2 15.73 -6.00 3.46
C VAL A 2 15.49 -7.52 3.52
N ILE A 3 15.66 -8.26 2.43
CA ILE A 3 15.51 -9.72 2.40
C ILE A 3 16.57 -10.40 3.29
N ILE A 4 17.80 -9.90 3.29
CA ILE A 4 18.87 -10.42 4.16
C ILE A 4 18.53 -10.12 5.62
N MET A 5 18.03 -8.94 5.92
CA MET A 5 17.60 -8.54 7.25
C MET A 5 16.42 -9.41 7.74
N LEU A 6 15.38 -9.60 6.93
CA LEU A 6 14.24 -10.47 7.26
C LEU A 6 14.69 -11.92 7.48
N ASN A 7 15.61 -12.44 6.66
CA ASN A 7 16.17 -13.79 6.84
C ASN A 7 16.98 -13.90 8.15
N SER A 8 17.69 -12.86 8.56
CA SER A 8 18.41 -12.86 9.84
C SER A 8 17.46 -12.74 11.04
N MET A 9 16.41 -11.93 10.92
CA MET A 9 15.39 -11.78 11.96
C MET A 9 14.56 -13.06 12.14
N ALA A 10 14.27 -13.82 11.07
CA ALA A 10 13.56 -15.09 11.16
C ALA A 10 14.29 -16.14 12.03
N GLY A 11 15.62 -16.04 12.16
CA GLY A 11 16.41 -16.88 13.09
C GLY A 11 16.33 -16.45 14.56
N MET A 12 15.79 -15.26 14.85
CA MET A 12 15.62 -14.71 16.19
C MET A 12 14.22 -14.96 16.77
N CYS A 13 13.28 -15.39 15.94
CA CYS A 13 11.91 -15.68 16.33
C CYS A 13 11.74 -17.11 16.85
N ASP A 14 10.54 -17.43 17.37
CA ASP A 14 10.14 -18.80 17.66
C ASP A 14 10.42 -19.72 16.47
N SER A 15 10.92 -20.92 16.74
CA SER A 15 11.35 -21.86 15.70
C SER A 15 10.22 -22.27 14.73
N ARG A 16 8.97 -22.28 15.19
CA ARG A 16 7.77 -22.59 14.37
C ARG A 16 7.48 -21.45 13.41
N LEU A 17 7.57 -20.20 13.88
CA LEU A 17 7.41 -19.01 13.05
C LEU A 17 8.53 -18.93 12.01
N SER A 18 9.78 -19.17 12.40
CA SER A 18 10.92 -19.22 11.48
C SER A 18 10.74 -20.27 10.39
N GLN A 19 10.23 -21.47 10.72
CA GLN A 19 9.95 -22.53 9.75
C GLN A 19 8.83 -22.12 8.78
N ALA A 20 7.72 -21.57 9.29
CA ALA A 20 6.61 -21.10 8.47
C ALA A 20 7.05 -19.96 7.54
N PHE A 21 7.79 -18.98 8.05
CA PHE A 21 8.35 -17.90 7.26
C PHE A 21 9.26 -18.43 6.14
N ASN A 22 10.20 -19.31 6.46
CA ASN A 22 11.11 -19.90 5.47
C ASN A 22 10.38 -20.72 4.40
N HIS A 23 9.25 -21.37 4.76
CA HIS A 23 8.42 -22.07 3.78
C HIS A 23 7.77 -21.10 2.79
N PHE A 24 7.25 -19.97 3.27
CA PHE A 24 6.53 -19.00 2.45
C PHE A 24 7.36 -17.83 1.94
N ARG A 25 8.63 -17.68 2.34
CA ARG A 25 9.46 -16.50 2.04
C ARG A 25 9.54 -16.12 0.56
N HIS A 26 9.31 -17.08 -0.34
CA HIS A 26 9.29 -16.84 -1.79
C HIS A 26 7.92 -16.39 -2.32
N GLN A 27 6.92 -16.29 -1.43
CA GLN A 27 5.54 -15.93 -1.75
C GLN A 27 5.04 -14.73 -0.93
N ILE A 28 5.89 -14.14 -0.10
CA ILE A 28 5.52 -13.05 0.79
C ILE A 28 6.50 -11.88 0.66
N GLY A 29 5.98 -10.67 0.83
CA GLY A 29 6.72 -9.42 0.85
C GLY A 29 7.56 -9.18 -0.40
N PHE A 30 8.06 -8.06 -0.57
CA PHE A 30 9.09 -7.51 -1.47
C PHE A 30 9.52 -8.29 -2.72
N LYS A 31 8.84 -9.37 -3.11
CA LYS A 31 9.19 -10.16 -4.29
C LYS A 31 8.87 -9.37 -5.55
N GLY A 32 9.91 -9.06 -6.33
CA GLY A 32 9.79 -8.29 -7.56
C GLY A 32 9.40 -6.82 -7.35
N CYS A 33 9.49 -6.28 -6.12
CA CYS A 33 9.16 -4.90 -5.82
C CYS A 33 9.94 -3.92 -6.70
N HIS A 34 11.24 -4.13 -6.91
CA HIS A 34 12.08 -3.33 -7.79
C HIS A 34 11.57 -3.29 -9.25
N VAL A 35 11.05 -4.41 -9.77
CA VAL A 35 10.47 -4.46 -11.13
C VAL A 35 9.12 -3.73 -11.18
N LYS A 36 8.30 -3.91 -10.15
CA LYS A 36 7.00 -3.22 -10.03
C LYS A 36 7.20 -1.71 -9.96
N GLU A 37 8.08 -1.25 -9.09
CA GLU A 37 8.35 0.17 -8.92
C GLU A 37 8.82 0.82 -10.24
N LEU A 38 9.79 0.21 -10.94
CA LEU A 38 10.24 0.72 -12.24
C LEU A 38 9.08 0.83 -13.24
N ALA A 39 8.22 -0.19 -13.30
CA ALA A 39 7.10 -0.23 -14.22
C ALA A 39 6.00 0.78 -13.86
N VAL A 40 5.70 0.95 -12.58
CA VAL A 40 4.73 1.95 -12.11
C VAL A 40 5.25 3.35 -12.39
N MET A 41 6.51 3.65 -12.04
CA MET A 41 7.13 4.96 -12.27
C MET A 41 7.35 5.27 -13.76
N ALA A 42 7.35 4.27 -14.63
CA ALA A 42 7.42 4.44 -16.10
C ALA A 42 6.08 4.84 -16.73
N GLN A 43 4.97 4.82 -16.01
CA GLN A 43 3.66 5.16 -16.54
C GLN A 43 3.61 6.62 -17.02
N GLN A 44 2.93 6.83 -18.17
CA GLN A 44 2.82 8.16 -18.79
C GLN A 44 1.39 8.72 -18.72
N ASP A 45 0.46 8.03 -18.04
CA ASP A 45 -0.89 8.55 -17.86
C ASP A 45 -0.84 9.84 -17.02
N PRO A 46 -1.45 10.95 -17.48
CA PRO A 46 -1.45 12.21 -16.74
C PRO A 46 -2.04 12.10 -15.32
N ARG A 47 -2.96 11.16 -15.10
CA ARG A 47 -3.55 10.89 -13.77
C ARG A 47 -2.55 10.29 -12.80
N PHE A 48 -1.45 9.71 -13.31
CA PHE A 48 -0.31 9.26 -12.51
C PHE A 48 0.76 10.35 -12.43
N THR A 49 1.26 10.82 -13.58
CA THR A 49 2.45 11.67 -13.63
C THR A 49 2.29 13.02 -12.92
N GLN A 50 1.05 13.51 -12.74
CA GLN A 50 0.80 14.72 -11.97
C GLN A 50 0.84 14.51 -10.45
N HIS A 51 0.81 13.25 -9.99
CA HIS A 51 0.78 12.86 -8.59
C HIS A 51 2.01 12.05 -8.16
N ALA A 52 3.04 12.01 -8.99
CA ALA A 52 4.31 11.35 -8.72
C ALA A 52 5.49 12.31 -8.95
N PRO A 53 6.69 12.01 -8.43
CA PRO A 53 7.91 12.69 -8.82
C PRO A 53 8.15 12.60 -10.33
N LYS A 54 8.76 13.63 -10.91
CA LYS A 54 9.13 13.59 -12.32
C LYS A 54 10.29 12.63 -12.50
N VAL A 55 10.08 11.62 -13.33
CA VAL A 55 11.13 10.64 -13.69
C VAL A 55 11.94 11.18 -14.87
N TYR A 56 13.26 11.21 -14.71
CA TYR A 56 14.21 11.61 -15.76
C TYR A 56 14.78 10.41 -16.51
N GLY A 57 14.83 9.24 -15.89
CA GLY A 57 15.30 8.02 -16.51
C GLY A 57 15.10 6.79 -15.65
N ILE A 58 14.98 5.65 -16.32
CA ILE A 58 14.89 4.33 -15.70
C ILE A 58 15.94 3.45 -16.38
N ILE A 59 16.69 2.69 -15.57
CA ILE A 59 17.69 1.72 -16.02
C ILE A 59 17.34 0.37 -15.41
N GLU A 60 17.23 -0.63 -16.26
CA GLU A 60 17.05 -2.02 -15.84
C GLU A 60 18.16 -2.87 -16.48
N ASP A 61 18.99 -3.49 -15.65
CA ASP A 61 20.02 -4.46 -16.06
C ASP A 61 19.88 -5.71 -15.17
N ALA A 62 19.06 -6.64 -15.61
CA ALA A 62 18.77 -7.87 -14.87
C ALA A 62 20.01 -8.77 -14.71
N GLU A 63 20.99 -8.70 -15.63
CA GLU A 63 22.22 -9.50 -15.53
C GLU A 63 23.12 -9.01 -14.38
N ARG A 64 23.10 -7.69 -14.13
CA ARG A 64 23.86 -7.07 -13.02
C ARG A 64 23.03 -6.82 -11.78
N GLU A 65 21.75 -7.22 -11.80
CA GLU A 65 20.79 -6.92 -10.72
C GLU A 65 20.75 -5.41 -10.38
N ALA A 66 20.84 -4.56 -11.40
CA ALA A 66 20.84 -3.10 -11.26
C ALA A 66 19.50 -2.53 -11.75
N TYR A 67 18.75 -1.95 -10.84
CA TYR A 67 17.46 -1.33 -11.08
C TYR A 67 17.52 0.10 -10.53
N VAL A 68 17.42 1.09 -11.42
CA VAL A 68 17.66 2.49 -11.05
C VAL A 68 16.57 3.39 -11.61
N ILE A 69 16.02 4.21 -10.75
CA ILE A 69 15.13 5.34 -11.10
C ILE A 69 15.90 6.63 -10.84
N VAL A 70 15.95 7.49 -11.84
CA VAL A 70 16.47 8.86 -11.70
C VAL A 70 15.28 9.79 -11.73
N GLU A 71 15.00 10.40 -10.60
CA GLU A 71 13.85 11.28 -10.42
C GLU A 71 14.24 12.66 -9.90
N GLU A 72 13.30 13.57 -9.90
CA GLU A 72 13.54 14.90 -9.36
C GLU A 72 13.78 14.85 -7.84
N HIS A 73 14.64 15.74 -7.39
CA HIS A 73 14.75 16.03 -5.97
C HIS A 73 13.54 16.86 -5.52
N LEU A 74 12.83 16.36 -4.50
CA LEU A 74 11.63 17.01 -3.98
C LEU A 74 12.02 18.22 -3.11
N GLU A 75 11.89 19.41 -3.68
CA GLU A 75 12.12 20.69 -2.99
C GLU A 75 10.83 21.51 -2.93
N ASN A 76 10.70 22.36 -1.91
CA ASN A 76 9.54 23.23 -1.71
C ASN A 76 8.21 22.46 -1.65
N VAL A 77 8.22 21.34 -0.94
CA VAL A 77 7.07 20.48 -0.71
C VAL A 77 6.63 20.55 0.75
N GLU A 78 5.37 20.18 1.02
CA GLU A 78 4.80 20.17 2.37
C GLU A 78 4.69 18.74 2.88
N LEU A 79 4.99 18.51 4.17
CA LEU A 79 4.83 17.24 4.87
C LEU A 79 5.65 16.08 4.25
N LEU A 80 6.91 16.34 3.86
CA LEU A 80 7.83 15.30 3.43
C LEU A 80 8.20 14.40 4.61
N ASP A 81 8.05 13.07 4.45
CA ASP A 81 8.37 12.06 5.48
C ASP A 81 7.79 12.39 6.86
N SER A 82 6.48 12.66 6.90
CA SER A 82 5.79 13.17 8.10
C SER A 82 5.10 12.09 8.94
N ALA A 83 5.47 10.81 8.78
CA ALA A 83 4.83 9.69 9.48
C ALA A 83 5.02 9.71 11.00
N ASP A 84 6.15 10.24 11.48
CA ASP A 84 6.47 10.28 12.91
C ASP A 84 5.68 11.37 13.66
N ASP A 85 5.17 12.38 12.96
CA ASP A 85 4.29 13.41 13.51
C ASP A 85 3.25 13.88 12.50
N THR A 86 2.06 13.30 12.57
CA THR A 86 0.96 13.63 11.66
C THR A 86 0.07 14.78 12.14
N ARG A 87 0.41 15.47 13.26
CA ARG A 87 -0.38 16.60 13.79
C ARG A 87 -0.42 17.82 12.86
N GLU A 88 0.53 17.93 11.93
CA GLU A 88 0.55 18.98 10.92
C GLU A 88 -0.41 18.71 9.75
N TRP A 89 -0.94 17.50 9.65
CA TRP A 89 -1.91 17.12 8.63
C TRP A 89 -3.24 17.82 8.85
N SER A 90 -3.56 18.75 7.99
CA SER A 90 -4.86 19.39 7.97
C SER A 90 -5.86 18.58 7.14
N LYS A 91 -7.15 18.88 7.33
CA LYS A 91 -8.21 18.34 6.47
C LYS A 91 -7.92 18.56 4.97
N GLN A 92 -7.30 19.69 4.59
CA GLN A 92 -6.95 19.98 3.20
C GLN A 92 -5.88 19.01 2.67
N HIS A 93 -4.89 18.63 3.48
CA HIS A 93 -3.87 17.64 3.11
C HIS A 93 -4.52 16.26 2.88
N ILE A 94 -5.38 15.81 3.80
CA ILE A 94 -6.08 14.52 3.67
C ILE A 94 -6.96 14.52 2.41
N GLU A 95 -7.73 15.59 2.17
CA GLU A 95 -8.55 15.71 0.96
C GLU A 95 -7.72 15.72 -0.33
N ALA A 96 -6.57 16.41 -0.34
CA ALA A 96 -5.68 16.44 -1.49
C ALA A 96 -5.06 15.06 -1.76
N ALA A 97 -4.65 14.34 -0.72
CA ALA A 97 -4.15 12.97 -0.83
C ALA A 97 -5.21 12.03 -1.42
N ILE A 98 -6.44 12.09 -0.88
CA ILE A 98 -7.55 11.25 -1.33
C ILE A 98 -7.95 11.55 -2.78
N LYS A 99 -8.04 12.81 -3.17
CA LYS A 99 -8.36 13.20 -4.55
C LYS A 99 -7.27 12.76 -5.52
N GLY A 100 -6.00 12.92 -5.12
CA GLY A 100 -4.87 12.51 -5.96
C GLY A 100 -4.81 11.00 -6.16
N ILE A 101 -4.89 10.22 -5.08
CA ILE A 101 -4.84 8.75 -5.20
C ILE A 101 -6.07 8.18 -5.93
N ALA A 102 -7.25 8.79 -5.79
CA ALA A 102 -8.44 8.40 -6.54
C ALA A 102 -8.26 8.56 -8.06
N GLN A 103 -7.54 9.61 -8.50
CA GLN A 103 -7.18 9.78 -9.91
C GLN A 103 -6.24 8.67 -10.38
N VAL A 104 -5.23 8.32 -9.59
CA VAL A 104 -4.33 7.20 -9.91
C VAL A 104 -5.12 5.88 -9.97
N HIS A 105 -5.95 5.60 -8.97
CA HIS A 105 -6.80 4.41 -8.95
C HIS A 105 -7.70 4.30 -10.20
N SER A 106 -8.18 5.42 -10.72
CA SER A 106 -9.07 5.47 -11.88
C SER A 106 -8.42 4.95 -13.17
N ILE A 107 -7.09 4.86 -13.23
CA ILE A 107 -6.36 4.40 -14.43
C ILE A 107 -6.71 2.94 -14.75
N TRP A 108 -6.73 2.10 -13.72
CA TRP A 108 -6.94 0.66 -13.84
C TRP A 108 -8.29 0.18 -13.29
N TYR A 109 -9.08 1.06 -12.67
CA TYR A 109 -10.41 0.71 -12.17
C TYR A 109 -11.33 0.26 -13.31
N GLY A 110 -11.96 -0.91 -13.16
CA GLY A 110 -12.73 -1.54 -14.22
C GLY A 110 -11.90 -2.17 -15.36
N ARG A 111 -10.56 -2.11 -15.29
CA ARG A 111 -9.62 -2.67 -16.27
C ARG A 111 -8.70 -3.72 -15.66
N GLU A 112 -9.18 -4.43 -14.66
CA GLU A 112 -8.42 -5.44 -13.91
C GLU A 112 -7.73 -6.46 -14.81
N GLN A 113 -8.44 -6.98 -15.83
CA GLN A 113 -7.89 -7.98 -16.75
C GLN A 113 -6.72 -7.43 -17.58
N GLU A 114 -6.74 -6.17 -17.93
CA GLU A 114 -5.63 -5.53 -18.64
C GLU A 114 -4.43 -5.31 -17.70
N LEU A 115 -4.68 -4.94 -16.44
CA LEU A 115 -3.64 -4.82 -15.42
C LEU A 115 -2.97 -6.17 -15.15
N LEU A 116 -3.74 -7.25 -15.02
CA LEU A 116 -3.22 -8.61 -14.80
C LEU A 116 -2.41 -9.16 -15.98
N GLN A 117 -2.56 -8.59 -17.18
CA GLN A 117 -1.74 -8.96 -18.34
C GLN A 117 -0.39 -8.23 -18.37
N GLN A 118 -0.17 -7.26 -17.49
CA GLN A 118 1.11 -6.56 -17.43
C GLN A 118 2.20 -7.51 -16.89
N PRO A 119 3.37 -7.59 -17.53
CA PRO A 119 4.43 -8.55 -17.15
C PRO A 119 5.00 -8.30 -15.75
N TRP A 120 4.82 -7.08 -15.23
CA TRP A 120 5.28 -6.67 -13.91
C TRP A 120 4.22 -6.89 -12.80
N MET A 121 2.95 -7.19 -13.16
CA MET A 121 1.89 -7.49 -12.18
C MET A 121 1.99 -8.95 -11.73
N ILE A 122 3.02 -9.22 -10.96
CA ILE A 122 3.32 -10.53 -10.38
C ILE A 122 3.04 -10.53 -8.88
N ASP A 123 2.77 -11.70 -8.33
CA ASP A 123 2.62 -11.92 -6.88
C ASP A 123 1.58 -11.00 -6.20
N TYR A 124 0.45 -10.77 -6.84
CA TYR A 124 -0.69 -10.10 -6.20
C TYR A 124 -1.44 -11.08 -5.28
N PRO A 125 -2.01 -10.59 -4.18
CA PRO A 125 -2.68 -11.45 -3.20
C PRO A 125 -3.98 -12.04 -3.76
N THR A 126 -4.19 -13.34 -3.51
CA THR A 126 -5.40 -14.09 -3.89
C THR A 126 -5.99 -14.81 -2.69
N ALA A 127 -7.31 -15.10 -2.72
CA ALA A 127 -7.98 -15.86 -1.66
C ALA A 127 -7.28 -17.20 -1.38
N LYS A 128 -6.91 -17.92 -2.44
CA LYS A 128 -6.15 -19.17 -2.33
C LYS A 128 -4.77 -18.94 -1.69
N GLY A 129 -4.03 -17.96 -2.17
CA GLY A 129 -2.69 -17.65 -1.65
C GLY A 129 -2.71 -17.19 -0.18
N MET A 130 -3.77 -16.50 0.24
CA MET A 130 -3.95 -16.10 1.63
C MET A 130 -4.33 -17.28 2.52
N GLU A 131 -5.22 -18.18 2.05
CA GLU A 131 -5.59 -19.41 2.74
C GLU A 131 -4.38 -20.34 2.93
N GLU A 132 -3.54 -20.50 1.91
CA GLU A 132 -2.34 -21.32 1.98
C GLU A 132 -1.35 -20.85 3.06
N LYS A 133 -1.36 -19.56 3.39
CA LYS A 133 -0.48 -18.95 4.39
C LYS A 133 -1.10 -18.87 5.80
N LEU A 134 -2.27 -19.50 6.03
CA LEU A 134 -3.00 -19.44 7.30
C LEU A 134 -2.09 -19.72 8.50
N ARG A 135 -1.24 -20.75 8.41
CA ARG A 135 -0.32 -21.11 9.48
C ARG A 135 0.70 -20.01 9.80
N LEU A 136 1.16 -19.28 8.80
CA LEU A 136 2.06 -18.14 9.01
C LEU A 136 1.35 -17.02 9.75
N TRP A 137 0.13 -16.68 9.33
CA TRP A 137 -0.67 -15.62 9.97
C TRP A 137 -0.96 -15.95 11.43
N GLU A 138 -1.38 -17.18 11.75
CA GLU A 138 -1.61 -17.62 13.12
C GLU A 138 -0.37 -17.45 14.00
N LEU A 139 0.79 -17.87 13.50
CA LEU A 139 2.05 -17.78 14.25
C LEU A 139 2.54 -16.34 14.42
N LEU A 140 2.28 -15.46 13.45
CA LEU A 140 2.56 -14.04 13.58
C LEU A 140 1.71 -13.39 14.68
N GLY A 141 0.42 -13.71 14.76
CA GLY A 141 -0.43 -13.23 15.85
C GLY A 141 0.05 -13.68 17.22
N VAL A 142 0.43 -14.97 17.37
CA VAL A 142 0.99 -15.48 18.63
C VAL A 142 2.29 -14.76 18.98
N HIS A 143 3.19 -14.59 18.01
CA HIS A 143 4.46 -13.87 18.21
C HIS A 143 4.24 -12.41 18.61
N SER A 144 3.31 -11.72 17.95
CA SER A 144 2.97 -10.32 18.29
C SER A 144 2.47 -10.21 19.74
N ARG A 145 1.67 -11.18 20.22
CA ARG A 145 1.19 -11.23 21.59
C ARG A 145 2.31 -11.49 22.60
N GLU A 146 3.28 -12.34 22.25
CA GLU A 146 4.42 -12.69 23.11
C GLU A 146 5.43 -11.53 23.22
N GLU A 147 5.74 -10.85 22.10
CA GLU A 147 6.75 -9.78 22.03
C GLU A 147 6.20 -8.41 22.44
N PHE A 148 4.93 -8.13 22.19
CA PHE A 148 4.30 -6.83 22.41
C PHE A 148 3.05 -6.92 23.30
N PRO A 149 3.14 -7.51 24.51
CA PRO A 149 1.97 -7.77 25.36
C PRO A 149 1.23 -6.50 25.83
N GLU A 150 1.88 -5.35 25.78
CA GLU A 150 1.29 -4.06 26.15
C GLU A 150 0.43 -3.46 25.04
N TRP A 151 0.69 -3.85 23.79
CA TRP A 151 0.03 -3.32 22.59
C TRP A 151 -0.91 -4.33 21.94
N PHE A 152 -0.71 -5.60 22.19
CA PHE A 152 -1.50 -6.69 21.61
C PHE A 152 -1.96 -7.65 22.73
N SER A 153 -3.19 -7.47 23.15
CA SER A 153 -3.79 -8.24 24.27
C SER A 153 -4.19 -9.65 23.85
N GLU A 154 -4.63 -10.48 24.81
CA GLU A 154 -5.22 -11.80 24.50
C GLU A 154 -6.54 -11.67 23.73
N GLU A 155 -7.32 -10.61 23.99
CA GLU A 155 -8.57 -10.31 23.28
C GLU A 155 -8.27 -9.94 21.83
N ASP A 156 -7.22 -9.15 21.58
CA ASP A 156 -6.77 -8.81 20.22
C ASP A 156 -6.29 -10.05 19.47
N LEU A 157 -5.54 -10.94 20.13
CA LEU A 157 -5.13 -12.21 19.54
C LEU A 157 -6.33 -13.08 19.15
N GLU A 158 -7.36 -13.15 19.97
CA GLU A 158 -8.56 -13.93 19.64
C GLU A 158 -9.34 -13.28 18.48
N ALA A 159 -9.49 -11.95 18.48
CA ALA A 159 -10.07 -11.24 17.35
C ALA A 159 -9.28 -11.46 16.05
N PHE A 160 -7.95 -11.40 16.13
CA PHE A 160 -7.07 -11.70 15.00
C PHE A 160 -7.26 -13.13 14.48
N ARG A 161 -7.35 -14.12 15.38
CA ARG A 161 -7.61 -15.52 15.00
C ARG A 161 -8.91 -15.68 14.23
N VAL A 162 -9.99 -15.03 14.68
CA VAL A 162 -11.29 -15.07 13.98
C VAL A 162 -11.14 -14.54 12.55
N ILE A 163 -10.45 -13.39 12.38
CA ILE A 163 -10.21 -12.80 11.07
C ILE A 163 -9.38 -13.74 10.18
N VAL A 164 -8.30 -14.29 10.72
CA VAL A 164 -7.39 -15.17 9.98
C VAL A 164 -8.07 -16.48 9.57
N HIS A 165 -8.85 -17.10 10.45
CA HIS A 165 -9.57 -18.33 10.12
C HIS A 165 -10.64 -18.17 9.04
N ASP A 166 -11.23 -16.97 8.93
CA ASP A 166 -12.22 -16.65 7.90
C ASP A 166 -11.61 -16.01 6.63
N ILE A 167 -10.27 -15.98 6.52
CA ILE A 167 -9.54 -15.25 5.47
C ILE A 167 -9.98 -15.61 4.06
N LYS A 168 -10.27 -16.87 3.79
CA LYS A 168 -10.75 -17.32 2.48
C LYS A 168 -12.07 -16.67 2.09
N ASN A 169 -13.00 -16.57 3.04
CA ASN A 169 -14.34 -16.07 2.77
C ASN A 169 -14.31 -14.56 2.50
N TRP A 170 -13.70 -13.77 3.39
CA TRP A 170 -13.67 -12.33 3.18
C TRP A 170 -12.72 -11.92 2.05
N TRP A 171 -11.62 -12.69 1.79
CA TRP A 171 -10.78 -12.43 0.63
C TRP A 171 -11.48 -12.74 -0.69
N SER A 172 -12.28 -13.80 -0.75
CA SER A 172 -13.13 -14.10 -1.90
C SER A 172 -14.16 -12.97 -2.16
N ALA A 173 -14.66 -12.34 -1.09
CA ALA A 173 -15.51 -11.16 -1.24
C ALA A 173 -14.73 -9.97 -1.85
N ILE A 174 -13.49 -9.72 -1.42
CA ILE A 174 -12.60 -8.73 -2.03
C ILE A 174 -12.39 -9.01 -3.52
N GLU A 175 -12.09 -10.26 -3.88
CA GLU A 175 -11.88 -10.64 -5.29
C GLU A 175 -13.13 -10.47 -6.17
N SER A 176 -14.32 -10.47 -5.57
CA SER A 176 -15.59 -10.23 -6.28
C SER A 176 -15.92 -8.74 -6.52
N MET A 177 -15.18 -7.83 -5.88
CA MET A 177 -15.36 -6.39 -6.00
C MET A 177 -14.43 -5.81 -7.06
N PRO A 178 -14.77 -4.65 -7.66
CA PRO A 178 -13.87 -3.97 -8.57
C PRO A 178 -12.58 -3.55 -7.89
N ARG A 179 -11.45 -4.01 -8.42
CA ARG A 179 -10.10 -3.73 -7.91
C ARG A 179 -9.32 -2.85 -8.90
N THR A 180 -8.23 -2.29 -8.43
CA THR A 180 -7.33 -1.46 -9.21
C THR A 180 -5.89 -1.64 -8.74
N LEU A 181 -4.94 -0.99 -9.43
CA LEU A 181 -3.60 -0.79 -8.89
C LEU A 181 -3.69 0.16 -7.70
N ILE A 182 -3.20 -0.27 -6.55
CA ILE A 182 -3.08 0.53 -5.34
C ILE A 182 -1.60 0.74 -5.00
N HIS A 183 -1.33 1.75 -4.17
CA HIS A 183 0.02 2.00 -3.65
C HIS A 183 0.46 0.89 -2.67
N ASN A 184 -0.46 0.47 -1.79
CA ASN A 184 -0.26 -0.58 -0.79
C ASN A 184 0.80 -0.26 0.30
N ASP A 185 1.20 1.00 0.37
CA ASP A 185 2.00 1.62 1.45
C ASP A 185 1.72 3.13 1.45
N PHE A 186 0.42 3.50 1.39
CA PHE A 186 -0.04 4.87 1.22
C PHE A 186 -0.15 5.60 2.56
N ASN A 187 0.97 5.85 3.17
CA ASN A 187 1.09 6.50 4.47
C ASN A 187 1.92 7.80 4.39
N PRO A 188 1.92 8.65 5.44
CA PRO A 188 2.62 9.93 5.46
C PRO A 188 4.14 9.89 5.22
N ARG A 189 4.77 8.72 5.20
CA ARG A 189 6.19 8.57 4.85
C ARG A 189 6.41 8.64 3.34
N ASN A 190 5.46 8.15 2.56
CA ASN A 190 5.56 7.94 1.12
C ASN A 190 4.78 8.97 0.30
N ILE A 191 4.29 10.03 0.95
CA ILE A 191 3.53 11.09 0.29
C ILE A 191 3.93 12.47 0.79
N THR A 192 3.87 13.42 -0.11
CA THR A 192 4.08 14.85 0.17
C THR A 192 3.15 15.68 -0.71
N PHE A 193 3.18 16.98 -0.56
CA PHE A 193 2.31 17.87 -1.31
C PHE A 193 3.09 19.00 -1.99
N ARG A 194 2.63 19.36 -3.18
CA ARG A 194 3.05 20.56 -3.91
C ARG A 194 1.90 21.52 -4.01
N ARG A 195 2.21 22.82 -4.12
CA ARG A 195 1.22 23.79 -4.54
C ARG A 195 1.30 23.99 -6.05
N ASP A 196 0.14 23.95 -6.69
CA ASP A 196 0.04 24.27 -8.10
C ASP A 196 0.00 25.81 -8.34
N ALA A 197 -0.16 26.22 -9.60
CA ALA A 197 -0.19 27.64 -9.98
C ALA A 197 -1.37 28.43 -9.36
N ASN A 198 -2.39 27.75 -8.84
CA ASN A 198 -3.54 28.33 -8.16
C ASN A 198 -3.42 28.27 -6.63
N ASP A 199 -2.25 27.89 -6.12
CA ASP A 199 -1.99 27.65 -4.69
C ASP A 199 -2.79 26.47 -4.09
N GLU A 200 -3.29 25.57 -4.94
CA GLU A 200 -3.99 24.37 -4.50
C GLU A 200 -3.01 23.23 -4.20
N LEU A 201 -3.26 22.51 -3.11
CA LEU A 201 -2.47 21.33 -2.73
C LEU A 201 -2.68 20.19 -3.73
N ARG A 202 -1.58 19.61 -4.17
CA ARG A 202 -1.55 18.45 -5.04
C ARG A 202 -0.68 17.35 -4.43
N LEU A 203 -1.22 16.13 -4.37
CA LEU A 203 -0.49 14.93 -3.95
C LEU A 203 0.77 14.73 -4.81
N CYS A 204 1.85 14.31 -4.16
CA CYS A 204 3.01 13.69 -4.78
C CYS A 204 3.35 12.42 -4.00
N ALA A 205 3.05 11.26 -4.57
CA ALA A 205 3.29 9.94 -3.99
C ALA A 205 4.51 9.28 -4.64
N TYR A 206 5.35 8.66 -3.84
CA TYR A 206 6.59 7.99 -4.24
C TYR A 206 6.73 6.67 -3.48
N ASP A 207 7.77 5.88 -3.77
CA ASP A 207 7.97 4.55 -3.19
C ASP A 207 6.84 3.56 -3.53
N TRP A 208 6.65 3.31 -4.83
CA TRP A 208 5.62 2.42 -5.36
C TRP A 208 6.03 0.95 -5.38
N GLU A 209 7.07 0.57 -4.64
CA GLU A 209 7.63 -0.80 -4.67
C GLU A 209 6.62 -1.87 -4.23
N LEU A 210 5.69 -1.53 -3.34
CA LEU A 210 4.66 -2.45 -2.83
C LEU A 210 3.35 -2.43 -3.64
N ALA A 211 3.29 -1.64 -4.72
CA ALA A 211 2.08 -1.53 -5.54
C ALA A 211 1.52 -2.89 -5.95
N THR A 212 0.20 -3.06 -5.86
CA THR A 212 -0.46 -4.34 -6.11
C THR A 212 -1.91 -4.16 -6.57
N LEU A 213 -2.54 -5.26 -6.98
CA LEU A 213 -3.97 -5.31 -7.29
C LEU A 213 -4.78 -5.51 -6.01
N HIS A 214 -5.57 -4.52 -5.63
CA HIS A 214 -6.46 -4.60 -4.45
C HIS A 214 -7.63 -3.63 -4.57
N LEU A 215 -8.50 -3.61 -3.53
CA LEU A 215 -9.54 -2.59 -3.41
C LEU A 215 -8.91 -1.21 -3.19
N PRO A 216 -9.40 -0.16 -3.88
CA PRO A 216 -8.86 1.19 -3.71
C PRO A 216 -9.00 1.73 -2.28
N GLN A 217 -9.95 1.21 -1.49
CA GLN A 217 -10.15 1.59 -0.08
C GLN A 217 -9.00 1.15 0.83
N HIS A 218 -8.12 0.25 0.39
CA HIS A 218 -6.97 -0.17 1.17
C HIS A 218 -6.03 1.01 1.47
N ASP A 219 -5.67 1.77 0.44
CA ASP A 219 -4.83 2.96 0.60
C ASP A 219 -5.48 4.02 1.49
N LEU A 220 -6.82 4.15 1.43
CA LEU A 220 -7.52 5.07 2.32
C LEU A 220 -7.47 4.61 3.77
N ALA A 221 -7.65 3.31 4.02
CA ALA A 221 -7.62 2.77 5.37
C ALA A 221 -6.26 3.03 6.03
N GLU A 222 -5.19 2.88 5.26
CA GLU A 222 -3.85 3.17 5.73
C GLU A 222 -3.65 4.67 6.00
N LEU A 223 -3.92 5.54 5.03
CA LEU A 223 -3.81 6.99 5.19
C LEU A 223 -4.59 7.51 6.41
N LEU A 224 -5.86 7.11 6.52
CA LEU A 224 -6.74 7.58 7.60
C LEU A 224 -6.31 7.02 8.97
N GLY A 225 -5.75 5.81 9.00
CA GLY A 225 -5.18 5.22 10.22
C GLY A 225 -3.99 6.02 10.77
N PHE A 226 -3.22 6.70 9.91
CA PHE A 226 -2.12 7.57 10.33
C PHE A 226 -2.55 9.02 10.61
N THR A 227 -3.59 9.51 9.94
CA THR A 227 -3.90 10.96 9.92
C THR A 227 -5.13 11.37 10.73
N LEU A 228 -5.96 10.42 11.14
CA LEU A 228 -7.08 10.69 12.04
C LEU A 228 -6.70 10.37 13.49
N PHE A 229 -7.16 11.22 14.40
CA PHE A 229 -6.87 11.09 15.84
C PHE A 229 -8.10 10.64 16.61
N ASP A 230 -7.89 9.91 17.68
CA ASP A 230 -8.95 9.48 18.57
C ASP A 230 -9.65 10.68 19.28
N PRO A 231 -10.98 10.62 19.44
CA PRO A 231 -11.88 9.56 18.97
C PRO A 231 -12.26 9.72 17.49
N ILE A 232 -11.91 8.73 16.66
CA ILE A 232 -12.27 8.72 15.24
C ILE A 232 -13.80 8.63 15.10
N GLN A 233 -14.38 9.55 14.35
CA GLN A 233 -15.82 9.65 14.17
C GLN A 233 -16.26 9.02 12.85
N LYS A 234 -17.24 8.11 12.91
CA LYS A 234 -17.79 7.48 11.70
C LYS A 234 -18.19 8.48 10.59
N PRO A 235 -18.88 9.62 10.88
CA PRO A 235 -19.22 10.58 9.84
C PRO A 235 -18.00 11.17 9.11
N GLU A 236 -16.86 11.31 9.78
CA GLU A 236 -15.62 11.79 9.20
C GLU A 236 -15.02 10.75 8.25
N VAL A 237 -14.97 9.50 8.66
CA VAL A 237 -14.54 8.40 7.79
C VAL A 237 -15.46 8.28 6.57
N ASP A 238 -16.78 8.29 6.78
CA ASP A 238 -17.78 8.26 5.71
C ASP A 238 -17.59 9.43 4.72
N TYR A 239 -17.23 10.62 5.20
CA TYR A 239 -16.93 11.76 4.36
C TYR A 239 -15.75 11.48 3.42
N TYR A 240 -14.62 10.99 3.94
CA TYR A 240 -13.42 10.70 3.15
C TYR A 240 -13.63 9.53 2.17
N LEU A 241 -14.33 8.48 2.58
CA LEU A 241 -14.71 7.40 1.68
C LEU A 241 -15.60 7.88 0.52
N ASN A 242 -16.57 8.76 0.81
CA ASN A 242 -17.42 9.34 -0.23
C ASN A 242 -16.64 10.30 -1.15
N LEU A 243 -15.71 11.08 -0.62
CA LEU A 243 -14.85 11.93 -1.42
C LEU A 243 -14.04 11.12 -2.43
N HIS A 244 -13.41 10.05 -1.97
CA HIS A 244 -12.67 9.15 -2.85
C HIS A 244 -13.57 8.56 -3.94
N ARG A 245 -14.74 8.02 -3.56
CA ARG A 245 -15.69 7.44 -4.50
C ARG A 245 -16.09 8.43 -5.59
N GLN A 246 -16.42 9.66 -5.23
CA GLN A 246 -16.82 10.71 -6.17
C GLN A 246 -15.68 11.05 -7.15
N GLU A 247 -14.46 11.19 -6.65
CA GLU A 247 -13.31 11.47 -7.52
C GLU A 247 -12.96 10.27 -8.40
N LEU A 248 -13.06 9.05 -7.88
CA LEU A 248 -12.84 7.83 -8.66
C LEU A 248 -13.87 7.71 -9.82
N GLU A 249 -15.16 7.88 -9.53
CA GLU A 249 -16.24 7.87 -10.53
C GLU A 249 -16.02 8.95 -11.61
N LYS A 250 -15.67 10.16 -11.20
CA LYS A 250 -15.41 11.28 -12.11
C LYS A 250 -14.27 11.00 -13.11
N HIS A 251 -13.24 10.29 -12.70
CA HIS A 251 -12.04 10.06 -13.50
C HIS A 251 -12.00 8.70 -14.20
N SER A 252 -12.75 7.71 -13.71
CA SER A 252 -12.88 6.39 -14.36
C SER A 252 -13.96 6.37 -15.45
N GLY A 253 -14.94 7.25 -15.38
CA GLY A 253 -16.10 7.26 -16.27
C GLY A 253 -17.08 6.12 -15.99
N GLN A 254 -17.01 5.52 -14.81
CA GLN A 254 -17.86 4.40 -14.36
C GLN A 254 -18.74 4.82 -13.20
#